data_b5ae44ae9abf2b979a54e4b474a72423
#
_entry.id   b5ae44ae9abf2b979a54e4b474a72423
#
_cell.length_a   1.000
_cell.length_b   1.000
_cell.length_c   1.000
_cell.angle_alpha   90.00
_cell.angle_beta   90.00
_cell.angle_gamma   90.00
#
_symmetry.space_group_name_H-M   'P 1'
#
loop_
_entity.id
_entity.type
_entity.pdbx_description
1 polymer ?
#
loop_
_entity_poly.entity_id
_entity_poly.type
_entity_poly.pdbx_seq_one_letter_code
_entity_poly.pdbx_strand_id
1 'polypeptide(L)'
;IAWCLVGSEMCIRDRMEIEFFCDESEEDKWFDYWIENRLTWYKNLGIPENKLRIREHDESELAHYAKKTSDIEFEYPWGWGELEGIANRGNYDLNAHQESSGKDLRYFDPNSDNKFTPSVIEPAGGLTRTLFAVLLSLYEEEELEKEVRTLFKFKFDLAPIQIGILPLSKKEELIEVCNSIKSELGPYFRTEIDVTQSIGKRYRRQDEIGTPYCITVDFDTLEDKAVTVRDRDSMSQERIKIEDIKSYFDNM
;
A
#
# COMPACT_ATOMS: atom_id res chain seq x y z
N ILE A 1 2.24 31.28 0.17
CA ILE A 1 3.25 30.91 1.19
C ILE A 1 2.77 29.67 1.96
N ALA A 2 1.50 29.58 2.39
CA ALA A 2 0.97 28.42 3.13
C ALA A 2 1.01 27.10 2.35
N TRP A 3 0.85 27.13 1.05
CA TRP A 3 0.88 25.96 0.18
C TRP A 3 2.30 25.35 0.05
N CYS A 4 3.31 26.18 0.00
CA CYS A 4 4.68 25.73 -0.14
C CYS A 4 5.23 25.10 1.16
N LEU A 5 4.82 25.61 2.32
CA LEU A 5 5.22 25.08 3.63
C LEU A 5 4.59 23.71 3.92
N VAL A 6 3.31 23.53 3.60
CA VAL A 6 2.63 22.24 3.80
C VAL A 6 3.18 21.16 2.85
N GLY A 7 3.49 21.52 1.60
CA GLY A 7 4.11 20.59 0.65
C GLY A 7 5.52 20.17 1.05
N SER A 8 6.38 21.14 1.37
CA SER A 8 7.79 20.88 1.70
C SER A 8 7.98 20.16 3.04
N GLU A 9 7.16 20.48 4.07
CA GLU A 9 7.26 19.80 5.37
C GLU A 9 6.78 18.33 5.30
N MET A 10 5.74 18.03 4.52
CA MET A 10 5.32 16.64 4.30
C MET A 10 6.36 15.86 3.49
N CYS A 11 6.99 16.48 2.48
CA CYS A 11 8.06 15.84 1.71
C CYS A 11 9.32 15.57 2.52
N ILE A 12 9.65 16.39 3.51
CA ILE A 12 10.88 16.24 4.29
C ILE A 12 10.76 15.18 5.38
N ARG A 13 9.56 14.94 5.95
CA ARG A 13 9.38 14.06 7.12
C ARG A 13 9.02 12.62 6.78
N ASP A 14 8.34 12.39 5.66
CA ASP A 14 7.76 11.09 5.30
C ASP A 14 7.97 10.76 3.83
N ARG A 15 9.18 10.93 3.30
CA ARG A 15 9.49 10.67 1.90
C ARG A 15 10.02 9.26 1.72
N MET A 16 9.41 8.52 0.78
CA MET A 16 9.96 7.30 0.20
C MET A 16 10.76 7.72 -1.01
N GLU A 17 12.02 7.35 -1.06
CA GLU A 17 12.95 7.77 -2.12
C GLU A 17 13.69 6.57 -2.67
N ILE A 18 13.84 6.52 -3.99
CA ILE A 18 14.63 5.51 -4.70
C ILE A 18 15.70 6.24 -5.47
N GLU A 19 16.97 5.90 -5.21
CA GLU A 19 18.12 6.39 -5.98
C GLU A 19 18.58 5.29 -6.91
N PHE A 20 18.15 5.34 -8.17
CA PHE A 20 18.53 4.35 -9.16
C PHE A 20 19.67 4.85 -10.05
N PHE A 21 20.80 4.14 -9.99
CA PHE A 21 22.01 4.50 -10.73
C PHE A 21 22.08 3.74 -12.05
N CYS A 22 22.31 4.46 -13.15
CA CYS A 22 22.43 3.88 -14.49
C CYS A 22 23.54 4.54 -15.33
N ASP A 23 23.87 3.92 -16.46
CA ASP A 23 24.70 4.57 -17.48
C ASP A 23 23.94 5.73 -18.12
N GLU A 24 24.63 6.84 -18.43
CA GLU A 24 24.02 8.03 -19.05
C GLU A 24 23.34 7.71 -20.38
N SER A 25 23.85 6.73 -21.14
CA SER A 25 23.23 6.32 -22.41
C SER A 25 21.90 5.58 -22.25
N GLU A 26 21.57 5.12 -21.04
CA GLU A 26 20.33 4.41 -20.73
C GLU A 26 19.35 5.22 -19.88
N GLU A 27 19.69 6.47 -19.51
CA GLU A 27 18.90 7.25 -18.55
C GLU A 27 17.43 7.46 -18.98
N ASP A 28 17.17 7.72 -20.26
CA ASP A 28 15.78 7.89 -20.76
C ASP A 28 14.96 6.60 -20.64
N LYS A 29 15.56 5.46 -20.98
CA LYS A 29 14.93 4.14 -20.84
C LYS A 29 14.55 3.84 -19.39
N TRP A 30 15.45 4.14 -18.44
CA TRP A 30 15.21 3.90 -17.04
C TRP A 30 14.25 4.92 -16.42
N PHE A 31 14.23 6.15 -16.92
CA PHE A 31 13.24 7.15 -16.53
C PHE A 31 11.83 6.68 -16.88
N ASP A 32 11.60 6.26 -18.13
CA ASP A 32 10.30 5.75 -18.59
C ASP A 32 9.90 4.47 -17.83
N TYR A 33 10.86 3.55 -17.60
CA TYR A 33 10.62 2.35 -16.79
C TYR A 33 10.13 2.70 -15.38
N TRP A 34 10.74 3.68 -14.72
CA TRP A 34 10.35 4.04 -13.36
C TRP A 34 8.98 4.71 -13.30
N ILE A 35 8.61 5.51 -14.30
CA ILE A 35 7.24 6.05 -14.40
C ILE A 35 6.22 4.92 -14.46
N GLU A 36 6.39 3.95 -15.36
CA GLU A 36 5.47 2.82 -15.52
C GLU A 36 5.44 1.91 -14.28
N ASN A 37 6.61 1.64 -13.71
CA ASN A 37 6.73 0.81 -12.51
C ASN A 37 6.00 1.44 -11.32
N ARG A 38 6.23 2.74 -11.06
CA ARG A 38 5.59 3.44 -9.95
C ARG A 38 4.09 3.59 -10.16
N LEU A 39 3.65 3.91 -11.38
CA LEU A 39 2.22 3.96 -11.72
C LEU A 39 1.54 2.59 -11.48
N THR A 40 2.19 1.52 -11.89
CA THR A 40 1.70 0.14 -11.66
C THR A 40 1.64 -0.18 -10.17
N TRP A 41 2.64 0.25 -9.39
CA TRP A 41 2.65 0.07 -7.94
C TRP A 41 1.44 0.74 -7.27
N TYR A 42 1.10 1.99 -7.63
CA TYR A 42 -0.10 2.67 -7.12
C TYR A 42 -1.40 1.96 -7.49
N LYS A 43 -1.52 1.46 -8.71
CA LYS A 43 -2.67 0.62 -9.12
C LYS A 43 -2.76 -0.67 -8.30
N ASN A 44 -1.61 -1.27 -8.00
CA ASN A 44 -1.55 -2.48 -7.16
C ASN A 44 -1.95 -2.21 -5.70
N LEU A 45 -1.76 -1.00 -5.19
CA LEU A 45 -2.31 -0.58 -3.89
C LEU A 45 -3.84 -0.43 -3.89
N GLY A 46 -4.49 -0.50 -5.06
CA GLY A 46 -5.94 -0.39 -5.21
C GLY A 46 -6.41 1.00 -5.64
N ILE A 47 -5.51 1.91 -5.99
CA ILE A 47 -5.91 3.21 -6.53
C ILE A 47 -6.42 3.02 -7.97
N PRO A 48 -7.66 3.45 -8.30
CA PRO A 48 -8.22 3.33 -9.64
C PRO A 48 -7.42 4.11 -10.67
N GLU A 49 -7.25 3.53 -11.87
CA GLU A 49 -6.46 4.14 -12.95
C GLU A 49 -6.98 5.52 -13.36
N ASN A 50 -8.29 5.72 -13.36
CA ASN A 50 -8.91 7.01 -13.69
C ASN A 50 -8.68 8.10 -12.64
N LYS A 51 -8.11 7.75 -11.48
CA LYS A 51 -7.69 8.67 -10.41
C LYS A 51 -6.20 9.00 -10.45
N LEU A 52 -5.47 8.45 -11.41
CA LEU A 52 -4.05 8.66 -11.61
C LEU A 52 -3.79 9.29 -12.98
N ARG A 53 -2.82 10.17 -13.06
CA ARG A 53 -2.30 10.66 -14.34
C ARG A 53 -0.82 10.97 -14.23
N ILE A 54 -0.14 11.01 -15.37
CA ILE A 54 1.24 11.47 -15.50
C ILE A 54 1.20 12.92 -15.97
N ARG A 55 2.01 13.78 -15.32
CA ARG A 55 2.23 15.17 -15.69
C ARG A 55 3.72 15.39 -15.90
N GLU A 56 4.11 15.67 -17.13
CA GLU A 56 5.49 16.08 -17.43
C GLU A 56 5.68 17.55 -17.06
N HIS A 57 6.85 17.88 -16.52
CA HIS A 57 7.23 19.26 -16.21
C HIS A 57 7.76 19.97 -17.46
N ASP A 58 7.35 21.23 -17.64
CA ASP A 58 7.96 22.11 -18.62
C ASP A 58 9.38 22.50 -18.20
N GLU A 59 10.23 22.86 -19.17
CA GLU A 59 11.62 23.28 -18.90
C GLU A 59 11.73 24.40 -17.84
N SER A 60 10.75 25.29 -17.77
CA SER A 60 10.70 26.38 -16.78
C SER A 60 10.38 25.94 -15.37
N GLU A 61 9.85 24.74 -15.17
CA GLU A 61 9.49 24.14 -13.87
C GLU A 61 10.61 23.25 -13.33
N LEU A 62 11.56 22.84 -14.18
CA LEU A 62 12.63 21.92 -13.79
C LEU A 62 13.53 22.53 -12.72
N ALA A 63 13.86 21.73 -11.72
CA ALA A 63 14.92 22.05 -10.78
C ALA A 63 16.27 22.09 -11.51
N HIS A 64 17.19 22.94 -11.03
CA HIS A 64 18.51 23.16 -11.66
C HIS A 64 19.38 21.89 -11.80
N TYR A 65 19.05 20.85 -11.07
CA TYR A 65 19.74 19.56 -11.09
C TYR A 65 19.04 18.50 -11.97
N ALA A 66 17.81 18.76 -12.41
CA ALA A 66 17.03 17.80 -13.16
C ALA A 66 17.09 18.04 -14.67
N LYS A 67 17.38 17.00 -15.44
CA LYS A 67 17.27 17.00 -16.90
C LYS A 67 15.82 16.85 -17.36
N LYS A 68 15.03 16.05 -16.62
CA LYS A 68 13.62 15.75 -16.91
C LYS A 68 12.91 15.40 -15.60
N THR A 69 11.65 15.81 -15.46
CA THR A 69 10.82 15.45 -14.29
C THR A 69 9.41 15.15 -14.76
N SER A 70 8.80 14.13 -14.17
CA SER A 70 7.39 13.81 -14.34
C SER A 70 6.76 13.49 -12.99
N ASP A 71 5.54 13.98 -12.76
CA ASP A 71 4.77 13.65 -11.57
C ASP A 71 3.75 12.58 -11.89
N ILE A 72 3.56 11.66 -10.95
CA ILE A 72 2.34 10.87 -10.84
C ILE A 72 1.40 11.68 -9.96
N GLU A 73 0.29 12.15 -10.51
CA GLU A 73 -0.72 12.90 -9.79
C GLU A 73 -1.94 12.04 -9.47
N PHE A 74 -2.55 12.33 -8.32
CA PHE A 74 -3.81 11.74 -7.87
C PHE A 74 -4.93 12.79 -7.86
N GLU A 75 -6.15 12.38 -8.22
CA GLU A 75 -7.35 13.21 -8.14
C GLU A 75 -7.89 13.24 -6.71
N TYR A 76 -7.42 14.22 -5.92
CA TYR A 76 -7.93 14.51 -4.58
C TYR A 76 -9.30 15.20 -4.66
N PRO A 77 -10.07 15.27 -3.55
CA PRO A 77 -11.36 15.99 -3.51
C PRO A 77 -11.30 17.48 -3.92
N TRP A 78 -10.12 18.09 -3.85
CA TRP A 78 -9.87 19.47 -4.23
C TRP A 78 -9.18 19.63 -5.61
N GLY A 79 -9.03 18.55 -6.36
CA GLY A 79 -8.41 18.51 -7.69
C GLY A 79 -7.11 17.70 -7.74
N TRP A 80 -6.47 17.72 -8.90
CA TRP A 80 -5.23 17.00 -9.14
C TRP A 80 -4.08 17.54 -8.30
N GLY A 81 -3.29 16.63 -7.76
CA GLY A 81 -2.09 16.96 -6.98
C GLY A 81 -1.06 15.87 -7.03
N GLU A 82 0.18 16.27 -6.90
CA GLU A 82 1.35 15.39 -6.89
C GLU A 82 1.24 14.32 -5.80
N LEU A 83 1.49 13.08 -6.19
CA LEU A 83 1.61 11.92 -5.31
C LEU A 83 3.06 11.46 -5.22
N GLU A 84 3.75 11.45 -6.36
CA GLU A 84 5.17 11.08 -6.49
C GLU A 84 5.79 11.84 -7.67
N GLY A 85 6.96 12.43 -7.45
CA GLY A 85 7.79 13.00 -8.51
C GLY A 85 8.87 11.99 -8.94
N ILE A 86 9.14 11.92 -10.24
CA ILE A 86 10.23 11.10 -10.79
C ILE A 86 11.15 12.03 -11.56
N ALA A 87 12.40 12.15 -11.09
CA ALA A 87 13.38 13.05 -11.67
C ALA A 87 14.55 12.30 -12.32
N ASN A 88 14.92 12.68 -13.55
CA ASN A 88 16.22 12.36 -14.08
C ASN A 88 17.20 13.46 -13.65
N ARG A 89 18.02 13.17 -12.65
CA ARG A 89 19.02 14.11 -12.08
C ARG A 89 20.34 14.09 -12.83
N GLY A 90 20.48 13.20 -13.82
CA GLY A 90 21.74 12.97 -14.49
C GLY A 90 22.84 12.62 -13.48
N ASN A 91 24.02 13.08 -13.74
CA ASN A 91 25.20 12.89 -12.87
C ASN A 91 25.55 14.13 -12.03
N TYR A 92 24.63 15.11 -11.94
CA TYR A 92 24.86 16.42 -11.30
C TYR A 92 25.33 16.28 -9.85
N ASP A 93 24.59 15.56 -9.02
CA ASP A 93 24.90 15.44 -7.59
C ASP A 93 26.23 14.71 -7.35
N LEU A 94 26.47 13.60 -8.06
CA LEU A 94 27.72 12.85 -7.92
C LEU A 94 28.94 13.67 -8.34
N ASN A 95 28.84 14.47 -9.40
CA ASN A 95 29.90 15.38 -9.81
C ASN A 95 30.14 16.48 -8.77
N ALA A 96 29.10 17.12 -8.25
CA ALA A 96 29.21 18.13 -7.20
C ALA A 96 29.84 17.54 -5.92
N HIS A 97 29.46 16.32 -5.56
CA HIS A 97 30.03 15.61 -4.40
C HIS A 97 31.49 15.20 -4.63
N GLN A 98 31.88 14.79 -5.84
CA GLN A 98 33.27 14.51 -6.18
C GLN A 98 34.13 15.77 -6.06
N GLU A 99 33.68 16.89 -6.63
CA GLU A 99 34.39 18.18 -6.55
C GLU A 99 34.59 18.67 -5.12
N SER A 100 33.51 18.63 -4.31
CA SER A 100 33.56 19.13 -2.93
C SER A 100 34.34 18.26 -1.96
N SER A 101 34.28 16.92 -2.13
CA SER A 101 34.93 15.98 -1.22
C SER A 101 36.33 15.53 -1.66
N GLY A 102 36.68 15.71 -2.93
CA GLY A 102 37.89 15.16 -3.56
C GLY A 102 37.90 13.62 -3.66
N LYS A 103 36.76 12.96 -3.42
CA LYS A 103 36.63 11.50 -3.52
C LYS A 103 36.14 11.11 -4.91
N ASP A 104 36.67 10.01 -5.42
CA ASP A 104 36.22 9.40 -6.67
C ASP A 104 34.93 8.58 -6.41
N LEU A 105 33.79 9.04 -6.95
CA LEU A 105 32.49 8.40 -6.85
C LEU A 105 32.08 7.70 -8.15
N ARG A 106 33.00 7.53 -9.10
CA ARG A 106 32.72 6.83 -10.35
C ARG A 106 32.54 5.33 -10.11
N TYR A 107 31.54 4.77 -10.76
CA TYR A 107 31.33 3.33 -10.81
C TYR A 107 32.31 2.68 -11.79
N PHE A 108 32.87 1.54 -11.41
CA PHE A 108 33.64 0.68 -12.28
C PHE A 108 32.78 -0.49 -12.75
N ASP A 109 32.53 -0.58 -14.05
CA ASP A 109 31.82 -1.72 -14.64
C ASP A 109 32.82 -2.82 -15.03
N PRO A 110 32.80 -3.95 -14.33
CA PRO A 110 33.73 -5.06 -14.60
C PRO A 110 33.47 -5.76 -15.97
N ASN A 111 32.29 -5.56 -16.56
CA ASN A 111 31.98 -6.20 -17.86
C ASN A 111 32.55 -5.42 -19.03
N SER A 112 32.55 -4.09 -18.95
CA SER A 112 33.07 -3.20 -20.00
C SER A 112 34.50 -2.69 -19.72
N ASP A 113 35.06 -2.96 -18.53
CA ASP A 113 36.33 -2.43 -18.02
C ASP A 113 36.34 -0.87 -18.06
N ASN A 114 35.17 -0.26 -17.88
CA ASN A 114 34.97 1.19 -17.96
C ASN A 114 34.66 1.78 -16.58
N LYS A 115 35.06 3.06 -16.40
CA LYS A 115 34.80 3.82 -15.19
C LYS A 115 34.09 5.13 -15.54
N PHE A 116 32.88 5.30 -15.03
CA PHE A 116 32.05 6.48 -15.34
C PHE A 116 31.30 6.98 -14.10
N THR A 117 30.85 8.23 -14.11
CA THR A 117 29.93 8.79 -13.11
C THR A 117 28.52 8.42 -13.53
N PRO A 118 27.77 7.61 -12.73
CA PRO A 118 26.41 7.22 -13.07
C PRO A 118 25.46 8.43 -13.15
N SER A 119 24.44 8.30 -13.98
CA SER A 119 23.20 9.09 -13.90
C SER A 119 22.28 8.53 -12.83
N VAL A 120 21.48 9.39 -12.23
CA VAL A 120 20.53 9.05 -11.16
C VAL A 120 19.11 9.31 -11.63
N ILE A 121 18.25 8.29 -11.51
CA ILE A 121 16.80 8.44 -11.62
C ILE A 121 16.22 8.33 -10.22
N GLU A 122 15.49 9.37 -9.80
CA GLU A 122 14.95 9.50 -8.44
C GLU A 122 13.42 9.53 -8.46
N PRO A 123 12.74 8.40 -8.22
CA PRO A 123 11.35 8.41 -7.77
C PRO A 123 11.26 8.82 -6.30
N ALA A 124 10.44 9.83 -5.99
CA ALA A 124 10.28 10.37 -4.64
C ALA A 124 8.81 10.64 -4.33
N GLY A 125 8.21 9.85 -3.44
CA GLY A 125 6.80 9.93 -3.05
C GLY A 125 6.59 10.17 -1.56
N GLY A 126 5.54 10.92 -1.21
CA GLY A 126 5.18 11.15 0.19
C GLY A 126 4.42 9.95 0.78
N LEU A 127 4.93 9.36 1.87
CA LEU A 127 4.27 8.22 2.54
C LEU A 127 2.85 8.56 3.00
N THR A 128 2.67 9.68 3.71
CA THR A 128 1.36 10.11 4.21
C THR A 128 0.40 10.51 3.09
N ARG A 129 0.89 11.09 2.00
CA ARG A 129 0.09 11.34 0.79
C ARG A 129 -0.39 10.05 0.14
N THR A 130 0.50 9.07 0.02
CA THR A 130 0.17 7.74 -0.50
C THR A 130 -0.89 7.07 0.37
N LEU A 131 -0.71 7.06 1.70
CA LEU A 131 -1.70 6.53 2.62
C LEU A 131 -3.06 7.22 2.44
N PHE A 132 -3.07 8.54 2.35
CA PHE A 132 -4.31 9.30 2.18
C PHE A 132 -5.01 9.00 0.84
N ALA A 133 -4.24 8.91 -0.26
CA ALA A 133 -4.78 8.54 -1.57
C ALA A 133 -5.37 7.12 -1.57
N VAL A 134 -4.72 6.17 -0.90
CA VAL A 134 -5.22 4.80 -0.71
C VAL A 134 -6.51 4.80 0.09
N LEU A 135 -6.57 5.51 1.23
CA LEU A 135 -7.80 5.62 2.03
C LEU A 135 -8.96 6.23 1.25
N LEU A 136 -8.72 7.33 0.52
CA LEU A 136 -9.74 7.95 -0.34
C LEU A 136 -10.23 7.03 -1.45
N SER A 137 -9.35 6.20 -1.98
CA SER A 137 -9.67 5.31 -3.10
C SER A 137 -10.43 4.07 -2.69
N LEU A 138 -10.23 3.61 -1.46
CA LEU A 138 -10.76 2.33 -0.97
C LEU A 138 -11.95 2.50 0.00
N TYR A 139 -12.26 3.74 0.37
CA TYR A 139 -13.46 4.05 1.14
C TYR A 139 -14.70 3.89 0.28
N GLU A 140 -15.71 3.20 0.79
CA GLU A 140 -16.98 2.98 0.09
C GLU A 140 -18.16 3.00 1.06
N GLU A 141 -19.28 3.52 0.58
CA GLU A 141 -20.58 3.45 1.23
C GLU A 141 -21.52 2.65 0.34
N GLU A 142 -22.03 1.54 0.86
CA GLU A 142 -22.99 0.67 0.18
C GLU A 142 -24.38 0.86 0.79
N GLU A 143 -25.36 1.24 -0.02
CA GLU A 143 -26.76 1.29 0.39
C GLU A 143 -27.34 -0.13 0.48
N LEU A 144 -27.66 -0.57 1.69
CA LEU A 144 -28.40 -1.79 1.94
C LEU A 144 -29.88 -1.46 2.22
N GLU A 145 -30.76 -2.45 2.17
CA GLU A 145 -32.21 -2.26 2.36
C GLU A 145 -32.59 -1.49 3.65
N LYS A 146 -31.79 -1.58 4.71
CA LYS A 146 -32.12 -1.03 6.04
C LYS A 146 -31.08 -0.06 6.61
N GLU A 147 -29.89 -0.01 6.03
CA GLU A 147 -28.77 0.77 6.55
C GLU A 147 -27.77 1.07 5.45
N VAL A 148 -26.94 2.11 5.65
CA VAL A 148 -25.74 2.34 4.85
C VAL A 148 -24.59 1.57 5.50
N ARG A 149 -23.91 0.76 4.71
CA ARG A 149 -22.71 0.03 5.11
C ARG A 149 -21.49 0.81 4.69
N THR A 150 -20.70 1.23 5.66
CA THR A 150 -19.39 1.86 5.42
C THR A 150 -18.29 0.80 5.47
N LEU A 151 -17.37 0.83 4.51
CA LEU A 151 -16.26 -0.11 4.47
C LEU A 151 -15.03 0.48 3.79
N PHE A 152 -13.86 -0.12 4.10
CA PHE A 152 -12.65 0.05 3.32
C PHE A 152 -12.36 -1.24 2.53
N LYS A 153 -12.20 -1.12 1.19
CA LYS A 153 -11.91 -2.27 0.30
C LYS A 153 -10.41 -2.55 0.19
N PHE A 154 -9.71 -2.65 1.33
CA PHE A 154 -8.31 -3.07 1.31
C PHE A 154 -8.16 -4.46 0.72
N LYS A 155 -7.12 -4.63 -0.12
CA LYS A 155 -6.65 -5.95 -0.53
C LYS A 155 -6.12 -6.70 0.69
N PHE A 156 -6.12 -8.03 0.63
CA PHE A 156 -5.71 -8.88 1.74
C PHE A 156 -4.35 -8.47 2.33
N ASP A 157 -3.35 -8.24 1.49
CA ASP A 157 -2.00 -7.88 1.93
C ASP A 157 -1.90 -6.48 2.56
N LEU A 158 -2.81 -5.56 2.20
CA LEU A 158 -2.81 -4.19 2.71
C LEU A 158 -3.66 -4.01 3.96
N ALA A 159 -4.63 -4.89 4.19
CA ALA A 159 -5.56 -4.74 5.31
C ALA A 159 -4.83 -4.67 6.66
N PRO A 160 -5.11 -3.70 7.54
CA PRO A 160 -4.52 -3.62 8.87
C PRO A 160 -4.75 -4.90 9.69
N ILE A 161 -5.96 -5.45 9.60
CA ILE A 161 -6.37 -6.76 10.09
C ILE A 161 -6.80 -7.58 8.89
N GLN A 162 -6.16 -8.71 8.64
CA GLN A 162 -6.48 -9.58 7.51
C GLN A 162 -7.65 -10.51 7.83
N ILE A 163 -7.71 -10.97 9.08
CA ILE A 163 -8.71 -11.95 9.54
C ILE A 163 -9.25 -11.52 10.90
N GLY A 164 -10.55 -11.23 10.95
CA GLY A 164 -11.28 -11.01 12.19
C GLY A 164 -11.82 -12.34 12.74
N ILE A 165 -11.56 -12.66 14.01
CA ILE A 165 -12.04 -13.90 14.65
C ILE A 165 -13.14 -13.55 15.64
N LEU A 166 -14.37 -14.01 15.38
CA LEU A 166 -15.58 -13.53 16.03
C LEU A 166 -16.32 -14.70 16.70
N PRO A 167 -16.26 -14.88 18.04
CA PRO A 167 -17.10 -15.87 18.71
C PRO A 167 -18.56 -15.44 18.65
N LEU A 168 -19.49 -16.33 18.34
CA LEU A 168 -20.93 -16.02 18.28
C LEU A 168 -21.46 -15.49 19.62
N SER A 169 -20.93 -15.97 20.73
CA SER A 169 -21.23 -15.52 22.09
C SER A 169 -19.97 -15.44 22.97
N LYS A 170 -20.10 -14.81 24.13
CA LYS A 170 -19.00 -14.68 25.11
C LYS A 170 -18.77 -15.92 25.97
N LYS A 171 -19.24 -17.10 25.56
CA LYS A 171 -18.99 -18.34 26.29
C LYS A 171 -17.53 -18.72 26.20
N GLU A 172 -16.97 -19.18 27.31
CA GLU A 172 -15.56 -19.50 27.46
C GLU A 172 -15.09 -20.53 26.42
N GLU A 173 -15.88 -21.56 26.18
CA GLU A 173 -15.62 -22.61 25.21
C GLU A 173 -15.39 -22.08 23.79
N LEU A 174 -16.19 -21.08 23.34
CA LEU A 174 -16.02 -20.44 22.02
C LEU A 174 -14.79 -19.52 21.98
N ILE A 175 -14.51 -18.83 23.09
CA ILE A 175 -13.34 -17.96 23.21
C ILE A 175 -12.04 -18.78 23.19
N GLU A 176 -12.01 -19.94 23.82
CA GLU A 176 -10.87 -20.87 23.76
C GLU A 176 -10.57 -21.31 22.33
N VAL A 177 -11.60 -21.67 21.56
CA VAL A 177 -11.45 -22.00 20.12
C VAL A 177 -10.92 -20.79 19.33
N CYS A 178 -11.46 -19.59 19.57
CA CYS A 178 -10.95 -18.36 18.93
C CYS A 178 -9.46 -18.12 19.26
N ASN A 179 -9.04 -18.32 20.50
CA ASN A 179 -7.64 -18.16 20.90
C ASN A 179 -6.74 -19.20 20.24
N SER A 180 -7.22 -20.45 20.09
CA SER A 180 -6.49 -21.51 19.39
C SER A 180 -6.27 -21.13 17.92
N ILE A 181 -7.32 -20.69 17.21
CA ILE A 181 -7.24 -20.23 15.81
C ILE A 181 -6.31 -19.02 15.69
N LYS A 182 -6.41 -18.05 16.60
CA LYS A 182 -5.51 -16.89 16.60
C LYS A 182 -4.05 -17.30 16.80
N SER A 183 -3.78 -18.25 17.67
CA SER A 183 -2.41 -18.73 17.93
C SER A 183 -1.82 -19.45 16.72
N GLU A 184 -2.65 -20.17 15.97
CA GLU A 184 -2.26 -20.85 14.74
C GLU A 184 -2.00 -19.90 13.57
N LEU A 185 -2.92 -18.94 13.35
CA LEU A 185 -2.87 -18.01 12.22
C LEU A 185 -1.94 -16.81 12.46
N GLY A 186 -1.79 -16.36 13.71
CA GLY A 186 -1.08 -15.14 14.08
C GLY A 186 0.38 -15.03 13.62
N PRO A 187 1.15 -16.13 13.51
CA PRO A 187 2.50 -16.08 12.93
C PRO A 187 2.54 -15.73 11.43
N TYR A 188 1.43 -15.90 10.70
CA TYR A 188 1.35 -15.74 9.25
C TYR A 188 0.49 -14.57 8.82
N PHE A 189 -0.56 -14.24 9.61
CA PHE A 189 -1.58 -13.24 9.27
C PHE A 189 -1.81 -12.26 10.42
N ARG A 190 -2.19 -11.04 10.08
CA ARG A 190 -2.64 -10.03 11.06
C ARG A 190 -4.07 -10.36 11.47
N THR A 191 -4.23 -10.88 12.69
CA THR A 191 -5.52 -11.37 13.21
C THR A 191 -5.97 -10.61 14.45
N GLU A 192 -7.28 -10.40 14.59
CA GLU A 192 -7.91 -9.79 15.77
C GLU A 192 -9.11 -10.60 16.25
N ILE A 193 -9.26 -10.74 17.58
CA ILE A 193 -10.48 -11.33 18.19
C ILE A 193 -11.35 -10.18 18.67
N ASP A 194 -12.61 -10.11 18.22
CA ASP A 194 -13.59 -9.16 18.70
C ASP A 194 -14.77 -9.86 19.39
N VAL A 195 -14.97 -9.54 20.67
CA VAL A 195 -16.03 -10.09 21.53
C VAL A 195 -17.08 -9.05 21.94
N THR A 196 -17.00 -7.84 21.38
CA THR A 196 -17.77 -6.68 21.86
C THR A 196 -19.09 -6.53 21.09
N GLN A 197 -20.22 -6.42 21.77
CA GLN A 197 -21.57 -6.28 21.22
C GLN A 197 -22.07 -7.51 20.43
N SER A 198 -23.11 -7.34 19.58
CA SER A 198 -23.67 -8.42 18.75
C SER A 198 -22.79 -8.76 17.57
N ILE A 199 -22.93 -9.98 17.03
CA ILE A 199 -22.15 -10.44 15.88
C ILE A 199 -22.30 -9.52 14.65
N GLY A 200 -23.50 -9.04 14.36
CA GLY A 200 -23.73 -8.11 13.25
C GLY A 200 -22.94 -6.79 13.40
N LYS A 201 -22.87 -6.23 14.62
CA LYS A 201 -22.08 -5.02 14.88
C LYS A 201 -20.59 -5.26 14.79
N ARG A 202 -20.12 -6.48 15.11
CA ARG A 202 -18.71 -6.86 14.93
C ARG A 202 -18.35 -6.95 13.45
N TYR A 203 -19.21 -7.56 12.64
CA TYR A 203 -19.01 -7.57 11.19
C TYR A 203 -18.92 -6.14 10.63
N ARG A 204 -19.83 -5.24 11.05
CA ARG A 204 -19.77 -3.83 10.58
C ARG A 204 -18.46 -3.14 10.95
N ARG A 205 -17.98 -3.35 12.17
CA ARG A 205 -16.69 -2.81 12.62
C ARG A 205 -15.52 -3.35 11.82
N GLN A 206 -15.53 -4.65 11.49
CA GLN A 206 -14.51 -5.25 10.65
C GLN A 206 -14.61 -4.74 9.20
N ASP A 207 -15.81 -4.53 8.67
CA ASP A 207 -16.02 -3.89 7.37
C ASP A 207 -15.46 -2.44 7.37
N GLU A 208 -15.75 -1.64 8.41
CA GLU A 208 -15.28 -0.26 8.58
C GLU A 208 -13.76 -0.13 8.64
N ILE A 209 -13.05 -1.06 9.29
CA ILE A 209 -11.58 -1.07 9.34
C ILE A 209 -10.93 -1.77 8.14
N GLY A 210 -11.75 -2.35 7.26
CA GLY A 210 -11.30 -2.94 6.00
C GLY A 210 -10.78 -4.36 6.10
N THR A 211 -11.19 -5.14 7.12
CA THR A 211 -10.84 -6.56 7.27
C THR A 211 -11.48 -7.39 6.16
N PRO A 212 -10.71 -8.07 5.29
CA PRO A 212 -11.26 -8.80 4.15
C PRO A 212 -12.08 -10.03 4.55
N TYR A 213 -11.65 -10.73 5.60
CA TYR A 213 -12.28 -11.97 6.02
C TYR A 213 -12.59 -11.99 7.52
N CYS A 214 -13.76 -12.55 7.85
CA CYS A 214 -14.14 -12.80 9.24
C CYS A 214 -14.43 -14.28 9.46
N ILE A 215 -13.81 -14.87 10.46
CA ILE A 215 -14.09 -16.23 10.95
C ILE A 215 -15.09 -16.13 12.09
N THR A 216 -16.24 -16.80 11.99
CA THR A 216 -17.19 -16.94 13.09
C THR A 216 -17.08 -18.31 13.71
N VAL A 217 -16.84 -18.33 15.02
CA VAL A 217 -16.86 -19.53 15.86
C VAL A 217 -18.20 -19.60 16.56
N ASP A 218 -18.99 -20.60 16.24
CA ASP A 218 -20.33 -20.86 16.76
C ASP A 218 -20.41 -22.15 17.61
N PHE A 219 -21.60 -22.52 18.06
CA PHE A 219 -21.76 -23.73 18.87
C PHE A 219 -21.58 -25.02 18.06
N ASP A 220 -21.94 -24.99 16.78
CA ASP A 220 -21.75 -26.15 15.90
C ASP A 220 -20.26 -26.44 15.70
N THR A 221 -19.39 -25.38 15.78
CA THR A 221 -17.93 -25.51 15.73
C THR A 221 -17.37 -26.46 16.81
N LEU A 222 -18.03 -26.53 17.98
CA LEU A 222 -17.61 -27.44 19.06
C LEU A 222 -17.78 -28.91 18.69
N GLU A 223 -18.79 -29.22 17.83
CA GLU A 223 -19.14 -30.55 17.39
C GLU A 223 -18.41 -30.96 16.11
N ASP A 224 -18.48 -30.09 15.04
CA ASP A 224 -18.02 -30.41 13.70
C ASP A 224 -16.59 -29.95 13.40
N LYS A 225 -15.95 -29.19 14.32
CA LYS A 225 -14.61 -28.60 14.16
C LYS A 225 -14.49 -27.77 12.90
N ALA A 226 -15.58 -27.09 12.49
CA ALA A 226 -15.59 -26.17 11.37
C ALA A 226 -16.05 -24.79 11.82
N VAL A 227 -15.66 -23.76 11.07
CA VAL A 227 -15.98 -22.35 11.31
C VAL A 227 -16.62 -21.75 10.08
N THR A 228 -17.35 -20.65 10.24
CA THR A 228 -17.90 -19.92 9.12
C THR A 228 -16.95 -18.78 8.73
N VAL A 229 -16.42 -18.80 7.52
CA VAL A 229 -15.62 -17.71 6.94
C VAL A 229 -16.55 -16.84 6.11
N ARG A 230 -16.53 -15.52 6.38
CA ARG A 230 -17.28 -14.51 5.62
C ARG A 230 -16.32 -13.63 4.85
N ASP A 231 -16.55 -13.53 3.56
CA ASP A 231 -15.90 -12.54 2.69
C ASP A 231 -16.57 -11.18 2.86
N ARG A 232 -15.76 -10.12 3.00
CA ARG A 232 -16.23 -8.74 3.18
C ARG A 232 -17.00 -8.23 1.97
N ASP A 233 -16.46 -8.43 0.77
CA ASP A 233 -16.96 -7.78 -0.44
C ASP A 233 -18.26 -8.39 -0.93
N SER A 234 -18.33 -9.71 -1.01
CA SER A 234 -19.53 -10.44 -1.42
C SER A 234 -20.54 -10.68 -0.30
N MET A 235 -20.12 -10.54 0.96
CA MET A 235 -20.84 -10.97 2.17
C MET A 235 -21.19 -12.47 2.16
N SER A 236 -20.64 -13.24 1.24
CA SER A 236 -20.83 -14.69 1.20
C SER A 236 -20.20 -15.37 2.41
N GLN A 237 -20.77 -16.51 2.80
CA GLN A 237 -20.30 -17.27 3.95
C GLN A 237 -20.06 -18.71 3.52
N GLU A 238 -18.94 -19.26 3.96
CA GLU A 238 -18.54 -20.63 3.68
C GLU A 238 -18.13 -21.33 4.97
N ARG A 239 -18.48 -22.63 5.10
CA ARG A 239 -18.08 -23.41 6.27
C ARG A 239 -16.81 -24.20 5.96
N ILE A 240 -15.77 -23.98 6.76
CA ILE A 240 -14.42 -24.51 6.56
C ILE A 240 -13.96 -25.19 7.84
N LYS A 241 -13.33 -26.35 7.72
CA LYS A 241 -12.74 -27.03 8.88
C LYS A 241 -11.57 -26.24 9.44
N ILE A 242 -11.42 -26.26 10.77
CA ILE A 242 -10.33 -25.55 11.45
C ILE A 242 -8.96 -26.00 10.92
N GLU A 243 -8.78 -27.28 10.67
CA GLU A 243 -7.52 -27.84 10.13
C GLU A 243 -7.14 -27.32 8.73
N ASP A 244 -8.12 -26.84 7.95
CA ASP A 244 -7.92 -26.34 6.58
C ASP A 244 -7.80 -24.80 6.49
N ILE A 245 -8.07 -24.07 7.59
CA ILE A 245 -8.14 -22.59 7.57
C ILE A 245 -6.82 -21.97 7.08
N LYS A 246 -5.69 -22.46 7.56
CA LYS A 246 -4.39 -21.89 7.16
C LYS A 246 -4.18 -22.05 5.67
N SER A 247 -4.40 -23.23 5.12
CA SER A 247 -4.23 -23.50 3.69
C SER A 247 -5.24 -22.73 2.83
N TYR A 248 -6.42 -22.45 3.37
CA TYR A 248 -7.42 -21.59 2.71
C TYR A 248 -6.89 -20.18 2.50
N PHE A 249 -6.29 -19.56 3.52
CA PHE A 249 -5.76 -18.19 3.43
C PHE A 249 -4.36 -18.09 2.78
N ASP A 250 -3.56 -19.15 2.75
CA ASP A 250 -2.28 -19.19 2.03
C ASP A 250 -2.44 -19.03 0.50
N ASN A 251 -3.66 -19.21 -0.04
CA ASN A 251 -3.97 -19.12 -1.46
C ASN A 251 -4.67 -17.80 -1.86
N MET A 252 -4.76 -16.80 -0.97
CA MET A 252 -5.40 -15.49 -1.20
C MET A 252 -4.41 -14.38 -1.66
#